data_147cf66091ba3d494d1c3bc0794c01b3
#
_entry.id   147cf66091ba3d494d1c3bc0794c01b3
#
_cell.length_a   1.000
_cell.length_b   1.000
_cell.length_c   1.000
_cell.angle_alpha   90.00
_cell.angle_beta   90.00
_cell.angle_gamma   90.00
#
_symmetry.space_group_name_H-M   'P 1'
#
loop_
_entity.id
_entity.type
_entity.pdbx_description
1 polymer ?
#
loop_
_entity_poly.entity_id
_entity_poly.type
_entity_poly.pdbx_seq_one_letter_code
_entity_poly.pdbx_strand_id
1 'polypeptide(L)'
;MTSTAPGTPEPGTDPADPRTVVVRYVDAVARGDLEAVRASFAPDATWTYPGDVPLTGVYRGRDTIVDEFLLGAGVLFAPGGAPAVTLTNVIADGGQVVAEWTSKGLAATGRVYDNACLGVFTVADGLITSVREYADTQHVERSLFGGPQPG
;
A
#
# COMPACT_ATOMS: atom_id res chain seq x y z
N MET A 1 31.48 -10.63 -31.64
CA MET A 1 31.36 -10.02 -30.30
C MET A 1 30.28 -8.97 -30.35
N THR A 2 29.14 -9.33 -29.87
CA THR A 2 28.06 -8.38 -29.71
C THR A 2 28.32 -7.54 -28.48
N SER A 3 28.73 -6.31 -28.69
CA SER A 3 28.75 -5.30 -27.64
C SER A 3 27.32 -5.05 -27.24
N THR A 4 26.93 -5.53 -26.08
CA THR A 4 25.69 -5.11 -25.46
C THR A 4 25.86 -3.61 -25.17
N ALA A 5 25.12 -2.78 -25.87
CA ALA A 5 25.08 -1.37 -25.55
C ALA A 5 24.68 -1.24 -24.07
N PRO A 6 25.44 -0.52 -23.25
CA PRO A 6 25.02 -0.29 -21.88
C PRO A 6 23.74 0.52 -21.97
N GLY A 7 22.69 -0.11 -21.69
CA GLY A 7 21.87 0.58 -21.26
C GLY A 7 20.49 0.87 -21.56
N THR A 8 19.66 0.28 -22.26
CA THR A 8 18.22 0.40 -22.04
C THR A 8 17.84 -0.76 -21.13
N PRO A 9 17.57 -0.52 -19.82
CA PRO A 9 17.10 -1.61 -18.99
C PRO A 9 15.82 -2.16 -19.61
N GLU A 10 15.64 -3.47 -19.54
CA GLU A 10 14.40 -4.06 -19.95
C GLU A 10 13.24 -3.45 -19.18
N PRO A 11 12.05 -3.28 -19.79
CA PRO A 11 10.90 -2.75 -19.05
C PRO A 11 10.68 -3.53 -17.75
N GLY A 12 10.62 -2.84 -16.62
CA GLY A 12 10.40 -3.42 -15.31
C GLY A 12 11.65 -3.82 -14.53
N THR A 13 12.86 -3.64 -15.10
CA THR A 13 14.13 -3.94 -14.39
C THR A 13 14.83 -2.71 -13.84
N ASP A 14 14.51 -1.51 -14.34
CA ASP A 14 15.03 -0.26 -13.80
C ASP A 14 14.48 -0.02 -12.39
N PRO A 15 15.34 0.17 -11.36
CA PRO A 15 14.86 0.46 -10.00
C PRO A 15 14.01 1.73 -9.89
N ALA A 16 14.16 2.68 -10.81
CA ALA A 16 13.39 3.92 -10.82
C ALA A 16 12.12 3.82 -11.69
N ASP A 17 11.93 2.73 -12.41
CA ASP A 17 10.72 2.52 -13.22
C ASP A 17 9.47 2.53 -12.32
N PRO A 18 8.45 3.34 -12.64
CA PRO A 18 7.28 3.48 -11.77
C PRO A 18 6.60 2.16 -11.38
N ARG A 19 6.40 1.26 -12.35
CA ARG A 19 5.83 -0.06 -12.06
C ARG A 19 6.69 -0.85 -11.08
N THR A 20 8.00 -0.86 -11.30
CA THR A 20 8.94 -1.56 -10.42
C THR A 20 8.92 -1.00 -9.01
N VAL A 21 8.89 0.31 -8.87
CA VAL A 21 8.80 0.98 -7.55
C VAL A 21 7.58 0.50 -6.78
N VAL A 22 6.41 0.48 -7.42
CA VAL A 22 5.16 0.08 -6.76
C VAL A 22 5.14 -1.41 -6.43
N VAL A 23 5.59 -2.27 -7.36
CA VAL A 23 5.65 -3.71 -7.11
C VAL A 23 6.57 -4.01 -5.92
N ARG A 24 7.73 -3.36 -5.85
CA ARG A 24 8.66 -3.51 -4.72
C ARG A 24 8.07 -3.00 -3.42
N TYR A 25 7.33 -1.89 -3.48
CA TYR A 25 6.65 -1.34 -2.30
C TYR A 25 5.62 -2.34 -1.74
N VAL A 26 4.75 -2.89 -2.59
CA VAL A 26 3.75 -3.87 -2.15
C VAL A 26 4.43 -5.12 -1.58
N ASP A 27 5.50 -5.58 -2.21
CA ASP A 27 6.29 -6.71 -1.71
C ASP A 27 6.90 -6.42 -0.33
N ALA A 28 7.43 -5.22 -0.14
CA ALA A 28 7.98 -4.79 1.15
C ALA A 28 6.89 -4.78 2.24
N VAL A 29 5.70 -4.29 1.92
CA VAL A 29 4.55 -4.34 2.84
C VAL A 29 4.21 -5.78 3.18
N ALA A 30 4.13 -6.65 2.19
CA ALA A 30 3.79 -8.06 2.39
C ALA A 30 4.81 -8.79 3.28
N ARG A 31 6.10 -8.42 3.19
CA ARG A 31 7.17 -8.98 4.00
C ARG A 31 7.32 -8.34 5.38
N GLY A 32 6.64 -7.22 5.62
CA GLY A 32 6.82 -6.45 6.85
C GLY A 32 8.18 -5.72 6.93
N ASP A 33 8.80 -5.43 5.80
CA ASP A 33 10.07 -4.72 5.72
C ASP A 33 9.82 -3.20 5.79
N LEU A 34 9.74 -2.68 7.01
CA LEU A 34 9.38 -1.27 7.24
C LEU A 34 10.42 -0.29 6.71
N GLU A 35 11.68 -0.65 6.72
CA GLU A 35 12.73 0.20 6.17
C GLU A 35 12.54 0.39 4.66
N ALA A 36 12.30 -0.70 3.94
CA ALA A 36 12.03 -0.67 2.51
C ALA A 36 10.72 0.06 2.19
N VAL A 37 9.68 -0.12 3.02
CA VAL A 37 8.40 0.61 2.90
C VAL A 37 8.66 2.12 2.99
N ARG A 38 9.35 2.56 4.03
CA ARG A 38 9.66 3.98 4.24
C ARG A 38 10.50 4.55 3.09
N ALA A 39 11.50 3.81 2.64
CA ALA A 39 12.39 4.23 1.55
C ALA A 39 11.68 4.35 0.19
N SER A 40 10.49 3.79 0.06
CA SER A 40 9.70 3.86 -1.19
C SER A 40 9.06 5.22 -1.44
N PHE A 41 8.91 6.05 -0.39
CA PHE A 41 8.19 7.32 -0.46
C PHE A 41 9.12 8.52 -0.57
N ALA A 42 8.67 9.52 -1.34
CA ALA A 42 9.26 10.86 -1.28
C ALA A 42 9.00 11.48 0.11
N PRO A 43 9.90 12.37 0.60
CA PRO A 43 9.72 12.95 1.93
C PRO A 43 8.39 13.68 2.14
N ASP A 44 7.86 14.31 1.08
CA ASP A 44 6.61 15.08 1.08
C ASP A 44 5.43 14.33 0.44
N ALA A 45 5.52 13.02 0.34
CA ALA A 45 4.47 12.18 -0.23
C ALA A 45 3.13 12.37 0.50
N THR A 46 2.04 12.11 -0.21
CA THR A 46 0.68 12.14 0.35
C THR A 46 -0.01 10.81 0.14
N TRP A 47 -0.83 10.42 1.12
CA TRP A 47 -1.71 9.26 1.02
C TRP A 47 -3.13 9.70 1.32
N THR A 48 -4.03 9.53 0.35
CA THR A 48 -5.44 9.87 0.52
C THR A 48 -6.25 8.58 0.66
N TYR A 49 -7.00 8.50 1.76
CA TYR A 49 -7.94 7.42 2.02
C TYR A 49 -9.34 8.01 2.05
N PRO A 50 -10.12 7.87 0.97
CA PRO A 50 -11.46 8.46 0.88
C PRO A 50 -12.48 7.62 1.65
N GLY A 51 -13.70 8.14 1.74
CA GLY A 51 -14.82 7.47 2.39
C GLY A 51 -15.27 8.23 3.63
N ASP A 52 -15.97 7.53 4.50
CA ASP A 52 -16.51 8.09 5.75
C ASP A 52 -16.31 7.06 6.87
N VAL A 53 -15.06 6.79 7.19
CA VAL A 53 -14.64 5.88 8.25
C VAL A 53 -13.51 6.54 9.04
N PRO A 54 -13.18 6.04 10.24
CA PRO A 54 -12.12 6.67 11.05
C PRO A 54 -10.76 6.77 10.37
N LEU A 55 -10.47 5.93 9.38
CA LEU A 55 -9.22 6.00 8.59
C LEU A 55 -9.23 7.10 7.52
N THR A 56 -10.40 7.66 7.19
CA THR A 56 -10.53 8.64 6.11
C THR A 56 -9.69 9.88 6.38
N GLY A 57 -8.97 10.34 5.36
CA GLY A 57 -8.18 11.55 5.45
C GLY A 57 -7.06 11.61 4.42
N VAL A 58 -6.32 12.69 4.51
CA VAL A 58 -5.08 12.90 3.75
C VAL A 58 -3.92 12.89 4.73
N TYR A 59 -3.03 11.92 4.57
CA TYR A 59 -1.82 11.78 5.38
C TYR A 59 -0.67 12.41 4.61
N ARG A 60 -0.07 13.46 5.19
CA ARG A 60 0.95 14.26 4.52
C ARG A 60 2.32 14.00 5.13
N GLY A 61 3.27 13.66 4.24
CA GLY A 61 4.64 13.37 4.62
C GLY A 61 4.88 11.87 4.80
N ARG A 62 6.06 11.43 4.39
CA ARG A 62 6.48 10.02 4.45
C ARG A 62 6.32 9.44 5.85
N ASP A 63 6.79 10.14 6.86
CA ASP A 63 6.74 9.62 8.23
C ASP A 63 5.32 9.52 8.76
N THR A 64 4.47 10.48 8.43
CA THR A 64 3.04 10.43 8.76
C THR A 64 2.36 9.24 8.09
N ILE A 65 2.64 9.02 6.80
CA ILE A 65 2.10 7.88 6.06
C ILE A 65 2.50 6.56 6.73
N VAL A 66 3.78 6.39 7.02
CA VAL A 66 4.28 5.13 7.58
C VAL A 66 3.86 4.95 9.03
N ASP A 67 4.06 5.96 9.87
CA ASP A 67 3.89 5.82 11.31
C ASP A 67 2.43 5.92 11.74
N GLU A 68 1.66 6.84 11.14
CA GLU A 68 0.27 7.09 11.56
C GLU A 68 -0.75 6.29 10.75
N PHE A 69 -0.53 6.10 9.45
CA PHE A 69 -1.48 5.38 8.60
C PHE A 69 -1.15 3.89 8.51
N LEU A 70 0.02 3.53 8.01
CA LEU A 70 0.35 2.12 7.77
C LEU A 70 0.56 1.36 9.08
N LEU A 71 1.40 1.86 9.96
CA LEU A 71 1.64 1.24 11.28
C LEU A 71 0.49 1.49 12.25
N GLY A 72 -0.11 2.68 12.19
CA GLY A 72 -1.25 3.03 13.03
C GLY A 72 -2.44 2.12 12.82
N ALA A 73 -2.66 1.66 11.60
CA ALA A 73 -3.71 0.70 11.31
C ALA A 73 -3.45 -0.69 11.93
N GLY A 74 -2.21 -0.98 12.30
CA GLY A 74 -1.85 -2.27 12.91
C GLY A 74 -2.56 -2.56 14.22
N VAL A 75 -2.93 -1.52 14.98
CA VAL A 75 -3.68 -1.69 16.23
C VAL A 75 -5.10 -2.18 16.02
N LEU A 76 -5.60 -2.10 14.80
CA LEU A 76 -6.93 -2.57 14.44
C LEU A 76 -6.98 -4.09 14.24
N PHE A 77 -5.83 -4.75 14.27
CA PHE A 77 -5.72 -6.20 14.09
C PHE A 77 -5.34 -6.89 15.38
N ALA A 78 -5.82 -8.12 15.55
CA ALA A 78 -5.49 -8.95 16.69
C ALA A 78 -3.99 -9.28 16.69
N PRO A 79 -3.40 -9.60 17.88
CA PRO A 79 -2.02 -10.09 17.92
C PRO A 79 -1.86 -11.31 17.00
N GLY A 80 -0.88 -11.25 16.10
CA GLY A 80 -0.69 -12.27 15.07
C GLY A 80 -1.70 -12.25 13.95
N GLY A 81 -2.66 -11.30 13.97
CA GLY A 81 -3.72 -11.18 12.97
C GLY A 81 -3.46 -10.15 11.89
N ALA A 82 -2.25 -9.59 11.83
CA ALA A 82 -1.91 -8.60 10.81
C ALA A 82 -2.24 -9.12 9.40
N PRO A 83 -2.73 -8.24 8.51
CA PRO A 83 -3.21 -8.71 7.21
C PRO A 83 -2.08 -9.23 6.32
N ALA A 84 -2.35 -10.35 5.65
CA ALA A 84 -1.54 -10.82 4.55
C ALA A 84 -1.93 -10.06 3.29
N VAL A 85 -0.96 -9.40 2.66
CA VAL A 85 -1.15 -8.59 1.47
C VAL A 85 -0.66 -9.35 0.25
N THR A 86 -1.51 -9.45 -0.76
CA THR A 86 -1.19 -10.14 -2.02
C THR A 86 -1.51 -9.21 -3.20
N LEU A 87 -0.50 -8.87 -3.98
CA LEU A 87 -0.67 -8.09 -5.21
C LEU A 87 -1.39 -8.94 -6.26
N THR A 88 -2.50 -8.42 -6.81
CA THR A 88 -3.32 -9.15 -7.78
C THR A 88 -3.27 -8.58 -9.18
N ASN A 89 -2.99 -7.28 -9.34
CA ASN A 89 -2.92 -6.66 -10.67
C ASN A 89 -2.12 -5.36 -10.60
N VAL A 90 -1.41 -5.03 -11.68
CA VAL A 90 -0.70 -3.76 -11.83
C VAL A 90 -0.88 -3.25 -13.25
N ILE A 91 -1.25 -1.99 -13.38
CA ILE A 91 -1.35 -1.27 -14.65
C ILE A 91 -0.54 0.01 -14.51
N ALA A 92 0.39 0.25 -15.44
CA ALA A 92 1.24 1.43 -15.40
C ALA A 92 1.12 2.22 -16.70
N ASP A 93 1.06 3.55 -16.56
CA ASP A 93 1.07 4.48 -17.67
C ASP A 93 1.90 5.70 -17.25
N GLY A 94 3.09 5.83 -17.82
CA GLY A 94 4.02 6.87 -17.43
C GLY A 94 4.34 6.83 -15.94
N GLY A 95 4.20 7.96 -15.26
CA GLY A 95 4.44 8.05 -13.82
C GLY A 95 3.29 7.57 -12.94
N GLN A 96 2.19 7.12 -13.52
CA GLN A 96 1.06 6.62 -12.75
C GLN A 96 0.98 5.10 -12.79
N VAL A 97 0.75 4.50 -11.63
CA VAL A 97 0.63 3.06 -11.48
C VAL A 97 -0.61 2.74 -10.66
N VAL A 98 -1.49 1.91 -11.22
CA VAL A 98 -2.62 1.36 -10.49
C VAL A 98 -2.25 -0.03 -10.03
N ALA A 99 -2.33 -0.26 -8.73
CA ALA A 99 -2.10 -1.57 -8.14
C ALA A 99 -3.34 -2.05 -7.42
N GLU A 100 -3.71 -3.30 -7.66
CA GLU A 100 -4.78 -3.97 -6.91
C GLU A 100 -4.17 -5.04 -6.03
N TRP A 101 -4.64 -5.13 -4.79
CA TRP A 101 -4.19 -6.15 -3.85
C TRP A 101 -5.33 -6.61 -2.96
N THR A 102 -5.17 -7.78 -2.37
CA THR A 102 -6.04 -8.26 -1.30
C THR A 102 -5.32 -8.13 0.03
N SER A 103 -6.09 -7.83 1.06
CA SER A 103 -5.59 -7.71 2.43
C SER A 103 -6.48 -8.55 3.32
N LYS A 104 -5.92 -9.60 3.93
CA LYS A 104 -6.70 -10.57 4.70
C LYS A 104 -6.06 -10.78 6.07
N GLY A 105 -6.85 -10.64 7.13
CA GLY A 105 -6.36 -10.80 8.48
C GLY A 105 -7.48 -10.98 9.48
N LEU A 106 -7.11 -10.95 10.77
CA LEU A 106 -8.06 -11.02 11.87
C LEU A 106 -8.09 -9.68 12.59
N ALA A 107 -9.24 -9.03 12.58
CA ALA A 107 -9.41 -7.75 13.26
C ALA A 107 -9.41 -7.92 14.78
N ALA A 108 -9.04 -6.85 15.49
CA ALA A 108 -9.10 -6.82 16.95
C ALA A 108 -10.53 -7.00 17.49
N THR A 109 -11.54 -6.70 16.65
CA THR A 109 -12.96 -6.96 16.96
C THR A 109 -13.32 -8.46 16.99
N GLY A 110 -12.43 -9.34 16.52
CA GLY A 110 -12.69 -10.75 16.32
C GLY A 110 -13.26 -11.09 14.95
N ARG A 111 -13.51 -10.09 14.11
CA ARG A 111 -14.06 -10.31 12.77
C ARG A 111 -12.93 -10.57 11.77
N VAL A 112 -13.23 -11.37 10.75
CA VAL A 112 -12.29 -11.56 9.63
C VAL A 112 -12.29 -10.31 8.78
N TYR A 113 -11.08 -9.80 8.49
CA TYR A 113 -10.86 -8.73 7.52
C TYR A 113 -10.43 -9.36 6.20
N ASP A 114 -11.19 -9.09 5.15
CA ASP A 114 -10.93 -9.61 3.80
C ASP A 114 -11.36 -8.55 2.81
N ASN A 115 -10.42 -7.75 2.34
CA ASN A 115 -10.73 -6.60 1.51
C ASN A 115 -9.93 -6.63 0.22
N ALA A 116 -10.58 -6.24 -0.88
CA ALA A 116 -9.93 -5.96 -2.15
C ALA A 116 -9.69 -4.46 -2.23
N CYS A 117 -8.44 -4.08 -2.43
CA CYS A 117 -8.00 -2.69 -2.42
C CYS A 117 -7.39 -2.30 -3.75
N LEU A 118 -7.46 -1.01 -4.06
CA LEU A 118 -6.85 -0.42 -5.24
C LEU A 118 -6.16 0.88 -4.84
N GLY A 119 -4.91 1.04 -5.27
CA GLY A 119 -4.18 2.28 -5.10
C GLY A 119 -3.80 2.88 -6.45
N VAL A 120 -3.98 4.18 -6.58
CA VAL A 120 -3.41 4.95 -7.69
C VAL A 120 -2.17 5.66 -7.17
N PHE A 121 -1.01 5.20 -7.64
CA PHE A 121 0.30 5.69 -7.22
C PHE A 121 0.85 6.64 -8.26
N THR A 122 1.38 7.78 -7.83
CA THR A 122 2.21 8.63 -8.67
C THR A 122 3.65 8.45 -8.25
N VAL A 123 4.52 8.18 -9.22
CA VAL A 123 5.95 7.94 -8.99
C VAL A 123 6.75 8.94 -9.81
N ALA A 124 7.71 9.58 -9.17
CA ALA A 124 8.66 10.48 -9.79
C ALA A 124 10.06 10.25 -9.20
N ASP A 125 11.07 10.21 -10.06
CA ASP A 125 12.47 10.02 -9.65
C ASP A 125 12.67 8.79 -8.75
N GLY A 126 11.95 7.70 -9.04
CA GLY A 126 12.08 6.45 -8.31
C GLY A 126 11.39 6.41 -6.96
N LEU A 127 10.58 7.42 -6.61
CA LEU A 127 9.90 7.51 -5.32
C LEU A 127 8.40 7.73 -5.52
N ILE A 128 7.61 7.16 -4.62
CA ILE A 128 6.16 7.37 -4.59
C ILE A 128 5.90 8.76 -4.03
N THR A 129 5.23 9.61 -4.81
CA THR A 129 4.91 11.00 -4.42
C THR A 129 3.46 11.15 -3.95
N SER A 130 2.55 10.31 -4.42
CA SER A 130 1.18 10.31 -3.94
C SER A 130 0.54 8.95 -4.12
N VAL A 131 -0.40 8.64 -3.23
CA VAL A 131 -1.26 7.46 -3.32
C VAL A 131 -2.69 7.89 -3.03
N ARG A 132 -3.62 7.40 -3.84
CA ARG A 132 -5.05 7.42 -3.52
C ARG A 132 -5.50 5.98 -3.42
N GLU A 133 -5.92 5.58 -2.23
CA GLU A 133 -6.35 4.21 -1.96
C GLU A 133 -7.88 4.11 -1.95
N TYR A 134 -8.41 3.11 -2.63
CA TYR A 134 -9.84 2.80 -2.66
C TYR A 134 -10.03 1.37 -2.17
N ALA A 135 -10.97 1.19 -1.27
CA ALA A 135 -11.30 -0.10 -0.68
C ALA A 135 -12.81 -0.17 -0.42
N ASP A 136 -13.30 -1.34 -0.06
CA ASP A 136 -14.66 -1.46 0.44
C ASP A 136 -14.72 -0.89 1.86
N THR A 137 -15.14 0.37 1.97
CA THR A 137 -15.17 1.08 3.26
C THR A 137 -16.29 0.60 4.16
N GLN A 138 -17.35 0.03 3.62
CA GLN A 138 -18.39 -0.60 4.44
C GLN A 138 -17.80 -1.83 5.17
N HIS A 139 -17.00 -2.62 4.48
CA HIS A 139 -16.30 -3.75 5.09
C HIS A 139 -15.28 -3.27 6.15
N VAL A 140 -14.53 -2.21 5.85
CA VAL A 140 -13.61 -1.60 6.82
C VAL A 140 -14.36 -1.20 8.09
N GLU A 141 -15.47 -0.48 7.96
CA GLU A 141 -16.25 -0.05 9.11
C GLU A 141 -16.75 -1.23 9.94
N ARG A 142 -17.36 -2.21 9.30
CA ARG A 142 -17.94 -3.36 9.98
C ARG A 142 -16.90 -4.25 10.64
N SER A 143 -15.81 -4.54 9.96
CA SER A 143 -14.81 -5.49 10.47
C SER A 143 -13.84 -4.86 11.46
N LEU A 144 -13.39 -3.64 11.23
CA LEU A 144 -12.37 -3.00 12.05
C LEU A 144 -12.94 -2.10 13.14
N PHE A 145 -14.10 -1.49 12.92
CA PHE A 145 -14.70 -0.48 13.80
C PHE A 145 -16.08 -0.83 14.31
N GLY A 146 -16.65 -1.96 13.91
CA GLY A 146 -18.03 -2.34 14.22
C GLY A 146 -18.27 -2.86 15.64
N GLY A 147 -17.27 -2.77 16.51
CA GLY A 147 -17.35 -3.32 17.86
C GLY A 147 -17.14 -4.83 17.89
N PRO A 148 -17.07 -5.43 19.12
CA PRO A 148 -16.82 -6.87 19.25
C PRO A 148 -17.90 -7.70 18.56
N GLN A 149 -17.47 -8.79 17.93
CA GLN A 149 -18.42 -9.74 17.34
C GLN A 149 -19.25 -10.35 18.46
N PRO A 150 -20.59 -10.41 18.32
CA PRO A 150 -21.44 -11.09 19.28
C PRO A 150 -21.01 -12.55 19.41
N GLY A 151 -20.81 -12.99 20.63
CA GLY A 151 -20.38 -14.37 20.95
C GLY A 151 -21.42 -15.43 20.63
#